data_668af852990a060b4871f7ab5d7259cc
#
_entry.id   668af852990a060b4871f7ab5d7259cc
#
_cell.length_a   1.000
_cell.length_b   1.000
_cell.length_c   1.000
_cell.angle_alpha   90.00
_cell.angle_beta   90.00
_cell.angle_gamma   90.00
#
_symmetry.space_group_name_H-M   'P 1'
#
loop_
_entity.id
_entity.type
_entity.pdbx_description
1 polymer ?
#
loop_
_entity_poly.entity_id
_entity_poly.type
_entity_poly.pdbx_seq_one_letter_code
_entity_poly.pdbx_strand_id
1 'polypeptide(L)'
;MIAHKHITKIIAAGMAAAVCLCLCTVAFSGPIAAAAGETGITMAYETALFDTSSVLEVNIRMDEADWNDMLANATAEEYYQCDVEIGGTTFYRVAIRPKGNTSLTSIASDPTTDRYSFKLEFDHYVDGQTCFGLDKL
;
A
#
# COMPACT_ATOMS: atom_id res chain seq x y z
N MET A 1 -30.87 -6.63 -49.36
CA MET A 1 -30.11 -5.39 -49.07
C MET A 1 -30.88 -4.60 -48.03
N ILE A 2 -30.48 -4.62 -46.77
CA ILE A 2 -31.15 -3.86 -45.69
C ILE A 2 -30.84 -2.40 -45.94
N ALA A 3 -31.88 -1.57 -46.10
CA ALA A 3 -31.70 -0.17 -46.46
C ALA A 3 -30.85 0.57 -45.41
N HIS A 4 -29.78 1.21 -45.83
CA HIS A 4 -28.78 1.95 -45.03
C HIS A 4 -29.43 2.91 -44.02
N LYS A 5 -30.56 3.48 -44.34
CA LYS A 5 -31.36 4.39 -43.50
C LYS A 5 -31.89 3.76 -42.20
N HIS A 6 -32.18 2.47 -42.18
CA HIS A 6 -32.66 1.78 -40.98
C HIS A 6 -31.49 1.38 -40.03
N ILE A 7 -30.36 1.00 -40.61
CA ILE A 7 -29.14 0.64 -39.83
C ILE A 7 -28.66 1.85 -39.04
N THR A 8 -28.58 3.03 -39.63
CA THR A 8 -28.16 4.26 -38.96
C THR A 8 -29.07 4.61 -37.78
N LYS A 9 -30.38 4.43 -37.92
CA LYS A 9 -31.33 4.67 -36.81
C LYS A 9 -31.17 3.66 -35.68
N ILE A 10 -30.92 2.40 -35.98
CA ILE A 10 -30.71 1.36 -34.98
C ILE A 10 -29.40 1.63 -34.21
N ILE A 11 -28.33 1.99 -34.92
CA ILE A 11 -27.03 2.34 -34.29
C ILE A 11 -27.21 3.58 -33.41
N ALA A 12 -27.88 4.64 -33.90
CA ALA A 12 -28.10 5.84 -33.12
C ALA A 12 -28.93 5.57 -31.83
N ALA A 13 -29.99 4.75 -31.95
CA ALA A 13 -30.77 4.34 -30.78
C ALA A 13 -29.96 3.51 -29.79
N GLY A 14 -29.14 2.59 -30.27
CA GLY A 14 -28.23 1.79 -29.41
C GLY A 14 -27.19 2.64 -28.67
N MET A 15 -26.58 3.60 -29.36
CA MET A 15 -25.65 4.55 -28.76
C MET A 15 -26.34 5.43 -27.68
N ALA A 16 -27.52 5.94 -27.98
CA ALA A 16 -28.29 6.73 -27.02
C ALA A 16 -28.66 5.91 -25.79
N ALA A 17 -29.08 4.67 -25.95
CA ALA A 17 -29.37 3.76 -24.85
C ALA A 17 -28.12 3.46 -24.00
N ALA A 18 -26.97 3.23 -24.62
CA ALA A 18 -25.69 3.00 -23.92
C ALA A 18 -25.27 4.24 -23.11
N VAL A 19 -25.38 5.44 -23.69
CA VAL A 19 -25.08 6.69 -22.98
C VAL A 19 -26.02 6.89 -21.77
N CYS A 20 -27.33 6.67 -21.97
CA CYS A 20 -28.28 6.74 -20.86
C CYS A 20 -27.95 5.73 -19.76
N LEU A 21 -27.56 4.49 -20.09
CA LEU A 21 -27.18 3.48 -19.11
C LEU A 21 -25.95 3.91 -18.31
N CYS A 22 -24.92 4.44 -18.98
CA CYS A 22 -23.72 4.96 -18.32
C CYS A 22 -24.06 6.14 -17.38
N LEU A 23 -24.92 7.06 -17.82
CA LEU A 23 -25.33 8.18 -16.97
C LEU A 23 -26.14 7.71 -15.76
N CYS A 24 -27.01 6.73 -15.92
CA CYS A 24 -27.76 6.11 -14.83
C CYS A 24 -26.81 5.42 -13.84
N THR A 25 -25.83 4.65 -14.29
CA THR A 25 -24.87 3.98 -13.38
C THR A 25 -24.04 4.97 -12.58
N VAL A 26 -23.62 6.07 -13.17
CA VAL A 26 -22.90 7.14 -12.44
C VAL A 26 -23.83 7.87 -11.46
N ALA A 27 -25.03 8.24 -11.89
CA ALA A 27 -25.99 8.97 -11.05
C ALA A 27 -26.50 8.15 -9.84
N PHE A 28 -26.61 6.84 -10.01
CA PHE A 28 -27.12 5.92 -8.99
C PHE A 28 -26.03 5.05 -8.34
N SER A 29 -24.76 5.35 -8.57
CA SER A 29 -23.66 4.57 -7.99
C SER A 29 -23.72 4.48 -6.46
N GLY A 30 -23.99 5.60 -5.77
CA GLY A 30 -24.14 5.63 -4.32
C GLY A 30 -25.31 4.78 -3.80
N PRO A 31 -26.54 5.00 -4.27
CA PRO A 31 -27.69 4.16 -3.90
C PRO A 31 -27.51 2.66 -4.24
N ILE A 32 -26.87 2.34 -5.36
CA ILE A 32 -26.63 0.95 -5.76
C ILE A 32 -25.60 0.30 -4.81
N ALA A 33 -24.51 0.99 -4.49
CA ALA A 33 -23.52 0.51 -3.54
C ALA A 33 -24.11 0.28 -2.15
N ALA A 34 -24.94 1.21 -1.67
CA ALA A 34 -25.66 1.07 -0.40
C ALA A 34 -26.64 -0.12 -0.40
N ALA A 35 -27.35 -0.34 -1.50
CA ALA A 35 -28.30 -1.45 -1.65
C ALA A 35 -27.55 -2.82 -1.78
N ALA A 36 -26.35 -2.82 -2.34
CA ALA A 36 -25.48 -4.00 -2.41
C ALA A 36 -24.85 -4.36 -1.07
N GLY A 37 -25.04 -3.54 -0.03
CA GLY A 37 -24.45 -3.75 1.29
C GLY A 37 -22.94 -3.51 1.32
N GLU A 38 -22.42 -2.79 0.34
CA GLU A 38 -21.03 -2.32 0.37
C GLU A 38 -20.88 -1.18 1.40
N THR A 39 -20.95 -1.53 2.67
CA THR A 39 -20.19 -0.81 3.68
C THR A 39 -18.72 -1.15 3.33
N GLY A 40 -17.94 -0.14 2.94
CA GLY A 40 -16.54 -0.36 2.58
C GLY A 40 -15.88 -1.26 3.62
N ILE A 41 -15.24 -2.34 3.16
CA ILE A 41 -14.51 -3.24 4.07
C ILE A 41 -13.38 -2.41 4.65
N THR A 42 -13.53 -1.99 5.92
CA THR A 42 -12.45 -1.32 6.63
C THR A 42 -11.42 -2.37 6.97
N MET A 43 -10.25 -2.29 6.36
CA MET A 43 -9.15 -3.21 6.65
C MET A 43 -8.52 -2.84 7.99
N ALA A 44 -8.03 -3.84 8.72
CA ALA A 44 -7.46 -3.63 10.06
C ALA A 44 -6.30 -2.61 10.05
N TYR A 45 -5.48 -2.61 8.99
CA TYR A 45 -4.37 -1.67 8.84
C TYR A 45 -4.82 -0.20 8.67
N GLU A 46 -6.02 0.06 8.13
CA GLU A 46 -6.50 1.43 7.91
C GLU A 46 -6.65 2.19 9.23
N THR A 47 -7.17 1.53 10.24
CA THR A 47 -7.34 2.13 11.57
C THR A 47 -6.12 1.99 12.45
N ALA A 48 -5.34 0.89 12.29
CA ALA A 48 -4.19 0.62 13.14
C ALA A 48 -2.92 1.38 12.72
N LEU A 49 -2.74 1.63 11.41
CA LEU A 49 -1.51 2.21 10.87
C LEU A 49 -1.69 3.59 10.25
N PHE A 50 -2.88 3.90 9.73
CA PHE A 50 -3.11 5.13 8.95
C PHE A 50 -4.08 6.11 9.61
N ASP A 51 -4.23 6.05 10.94
CA ASP A 51 -4.89 7.11 11.68
C ASP A 51 -4.02 8.38 11.65
N THR A 52 -4.51 9.40 10.96
CA THR A 52 -3.80 10.67 10.78
C THR A 52 -3.96 11.64 11.96
N SER A 53 -4.70 11.26 13.01
CA SER A 53 -4.91 12.09 14.19
C SER A 53 -3.67 12.15 15.10
N SER A 54 -2.77 11.18 14.99
CA SER A 54 -1.54 11.06 15.78
C SER A 54 -0.37 10.55 14.96
N VAL A 55 0.85 10.78 15.43
CA VAL A 55 2.06 10.17 14.86
C VAL A 55 2.19 8.76 15.40
N LEU A 56 2.18 7.77 14.50
CA LEU A 56 2.41 6.39 14.88
C LEU A 56 3.90 6.16 15.15
N GLU A 57 4.20 5.60 16.31
CA GLU A 57 5.55 5.21 16.68
C GLU A 57 5.83 3.78 16.20
N VAL A 58 6.99 3.60 15.56
CA VAL A 58 7.51 2.32 15.09
C VAL A 58 8.85 2.08 15.77
N ASN A 59 8.87 1.18 16.74
CA ASN A 59 10.07 0.84 17.50
C ASN A 59 10.75 -0.39 16.89
N ILE A 60 11.96 -0.22 16.37
CA ILE A 60 12.78 -1.29 15.79
C ILE A 60 13.77 -1.76 16.85
N ARG A 61 13.82 -3.07 17.08
CA ARG A 61 14.73 -3.71 18.02
C ARG A 61 15.56 -4.75 17.27
N MET A 62 16.86 -4.54 17.20
CA MET A 62 17.80 -5.46 16.57
C MET A 62 19.18 -5.36 17.24
N ASP A 63 20.09 -6.23 16.87
CA ASP A 63 21.47 -6.17 17.32
C ASP A 63 22.16 -4.90 16.82
N GLU A 64 22.94 -4.26 17.66
CA GLU A 64 23.63 -3.01 17.33
C GLU A 64 24.68 -3.21 16.21
N ALA A 65 25.34 -4.36 16.17
CA ALA A 65 26.31 -4.67 15.12
C ALA A 65 25.60 -4.82 13.76
N ASP A 66 24.45 -5.51 13.73
CA ASP A 66 23.63 -5.66 12.52
C ASP A 66 23.07 -4.31 12.05
N TRP A 67 22.63 -3.45 12.99
CA TRP A 67 22.20 -2.09 12.67
C TRP A 67 23.29 -1.27 12.02
N ASN A 68 24.48 -1.26 12.61
CA ASN A 68 25.62 -0.52 12.11
C ASN A 68 26.10 -1.05 10.76
N ASP A 69 26.13 -2.37 10.57
CA ASP A 69 26.48 -3.00 9.30
C ASP A 69 25.46 -2.68 8.20
N MET A 70 24.17 -2.75 8.52
CA MET A 70 23.09 -2.36 7.60
C MET A 70 23.24 -0.91 7.12
N LEU A 71 23.54 0.03 8.02
CA LEU A 71 23.70 1.44 7.63
C LEU A 71 25.00 1.69 6.86
N ALA A 72 26.09 1.01 7.22
CA ALA A 72 27.36 1.10 6.50
C ALA A 72 27.25 0.56 5.07
N ASN A 73 26.41 -0.43 4.85
CA ASN A 73 26.16 -1.06 3.55
C ASN A 73 24.79 -0.72 2.95
N ALA A 74 24.21 0.44 3.31
CA ALA A 74 22.84 0.80 3.00
C ALA A 74 22.46 0.66 1.51
N THR A 75 23.39 0.96 0.60
CA THR A 75 23.16 0.87 -0.85
C THR A 75 23.09 -0.56 -1.39
N ALA A 76 23.48 -1.57 -0.61
CA ALA A 76 23.33 -2.97 -0.98
C ALA A 76 21.87 -3.44 -0.85
N GLU A 77 21.05 -2.72 -0.07
CA GLU A 77 19.65 -3.02 0.20
C GLU A 77 19.41 -4.45 0.71
N GLU A 78 20.35 -5.00 1.46
CA GLU A 78 20.24 -6.34 2.06
C GLU A 78 19.29 -6.35 3.25
N TYR A 79 18.63 -7.48 3.46
CA TYR A 79 17.71 -7.66 4.58
C TYR A 79 18.42 -8.14 5.84
N TYR A 80 18.07 -7.51 6.96
CA TYR A 80 18.48 -7.88 8.32
C TYR A 80 17.25 -8.27 9.12
N GLN A 81 17.44 -9.11 10.14
CA GLN A 81 16.35 -9.52 11.03
C GLN A 81 16.21 -8.54 12.19
N CYS A 82 14.98 -8.14 12.48
CA CYS A 82 14.64 -7.32 13.64
C CYS A 82 13.32 -7.75 14.27
N ASP A 83 13.02 -7.22 15.45
CA ASP A 83 11.68 -7.21 16.02
C ASP A 83 11.13 -5.79 15.93
N VAL A 84 9.84 -5.66 15.64
CA VAL A 84 9.19 -4.36 15.43
C VAL A 84 7.98 -4.24 16.33
N GLU A 85 7.88 -3.14 17.07
CA GLU A 85 6.71 -2.80 17.88
C GLU A 85 5.97 -1.64 17.22
N ILE A 86 4.69 -1.84 16.89
CA ILE A 86 3.82 -0.87 16.24
C ILE A 86 2.47 -0.88 16.96
N GLY A 87 2.01 0.29 17.43
CA GLY A 87 0.71 0.41 18.09
C GLY A 87 0.53 -0.52 19.30
N GLY A 88 1.61 -0.79 20.02
CA GLY A 88 1.61 -1.70 21.18
C GLY A 88 1.64 -3.20 20.83
N THR A 89 1.70 -3.55 19.53
CA THR A 89 1.84 -4.93 19.06
C THR A 89 3.27 -5.19 18.63
N THR A 90 3.88 -6.28 19.13
CA THR A 90 5.24 -6.69 18.74
C THR A 90 5.18 -7.78 17.67
N PHE A 91 5.89 -7.55 16.59
CA PHE A 91 6.11 -8.50 15.50
C PHE A 91 7.56 -8.98 15.58
N TYR A 92 7.74 -10.29 15.65
CA TYR A 92 9.07 -10.89 15.79
C TYR A 92 9.60 -11.37 14.45
N ARG A 93 10.93 -11.33 14.27
CA ARG A 93 11.61 -11.83 13.07
C ARG A 93 11.11 -11.16 11.79
N VAL A 94 10.97 -9.84 11.83
CA VAL A 94 10.65 -9.02 10.66
C VAL A 94 11.93 -8.73 9.89
N ALA A 95 11.86 -8.71 8.57
CA ALA A 95 12.98 -8.29 7.75
C ALA A 95 12.96 -6.77 7.57
N ILE A 96 14.10 -6.14 7.80
CA ILE A 96 14.31 -4.70 7.58
C ILE A 96 15.44 -4.48 6.59
N ARG A 97 15.31 -3.49 5.72
CA ARG A 97 16.39 -3.00 4.89
C ARG A 97 16.25 -1.51 4.60
N PRO A 98 17.34 -0.79 4.33
CA PRO A 98 17.27 0.55 3.76
C PRO A 98 16.51 0.55 2.43
N LYS A 99 15.82 1.66 2.14
CA LYS A 99 14.98 1.80 0.95
C LYS A 99 15.17 3.18 0.33
N GLY A 100 15.16 3.22 -0.97
CA GLY A 100 15.20 4.45 -1.75
C GLY A 100 16.03 4.28 -3.01
N ASN A 101 16.04 5.30 -3.84
CA ASN A 101 16.91 5.38 -4.99
C ASN A 101 17.88 6.56 -4.80
N THR A 102 17.56 7.73 -5.33
CA THR A 102 18.40 8.93 -5.19
C THR A 102 18.56 9.37 -3.72
N SER A 103 17.49 9.29 -2.92
CA SER A 103 17.53 9.60 -1.48
C SER A 103 18.47 8.67 -0.72
N LEU A 104 18.43 7.36 -0.99
CA LEU A 104 19.31 6.39 -0.36
C LEU A 104 20.79 6.70 -0.64
N THR A 105 21.13 6.91 -1.93
CA THR A 105 22.51 7.26 -2.34
C THR A 105 22.97 8.59 -1.74
N SER A 106 22.07 9.57 -1.66
CA SER A 106 22.39 10.89 -1.10
C SER A 106 22.71 10.79 0.39
N ILE A 107 21.91 10.05 1.17
CA ILE A 107 22.12 9.86 2.60
C ILE A 107 23.39 9.04 2.85
N ALA A 108 23.59 7.96 2.11
CA ALA A 108 24.79 7.12 2.23
C ALA A 108 26.10 7.90 1.93
N SER A 109 26.02 9.01 1.19
CA SER A 109 27.15 9.87 0.87
C SER A 109 27.32 11.06 1.83
N ASP A 110 26.37 11.30 2.72
CA ASP A 110 26.36 12.46 3.63
C ASP A 110 26.62 11.99 5.09
N PRO A 111 27.83 12.23 5.62
CA PRO A 111 28.17 11.80 6.97
C PRO A 111 27.45 12.60 8.07
N THR A 112 26.64 13.60 7.73
CA THR A 112 25.93 14.45 8.71
C THR A 112 24.53 13.96 9.02
N THR A 113 24.03 12.92 8.33
CA THR A 113 22.69 12.36 8.50
C THR A 113 22.67 10.85 8.34
N ASP A 114 21.82 10.19 9.13
CA ASP A 114 21.51 8.78 9.07
C ASP A 114 20.00 8.52 8.88
N ARG A 115 19.26 9.52 8.39
CA ARG A 115 17.80 9.50 8.24
C ARG A 115 17.35 8.69 7.04
N TYR A 116 17.69 7.41 7.03
CA TYR A 116 17.27 6.48 5.99
C TYR A 116 15.76 6.22 6.02
N SER A 117 15.20 5.95 4.86
CA SER A 117 13.91 5.27 4.75
C SER A 117 14.13 3.77 4.81
N PHE A 118 13.25 3.05 5.52
CA PHE A 118 13.33 1.61 5.65
C PHE A 118 12.13 0.93 5.00
N LYS A 119 12.33 -0.29 4.55
CA LYS A 119 11.29 -1.24 4.20
C LYS A 119 11.24 -2.31 5.28
N LEU A 120 10.06 -2.60 5.77
CA LEU A 120 9.77 -3.73 6.63
C LEU A 120 9.02 -4.79 5.82
N GLU A 121 9.40 -6.06 5.95
CA GLU A 121 8.74 -7.19 5.31
C GLU A 121 8.45 -8.25 6.37
N PHE A 122 7.17 -8.48 6.65
CA PHE A 122 6.74 -9.28 7.79
C PHE A 122 6.74 -10.78 7.48
N ASP A 123 6.48 -11.16 6.25
CA ASP A 123 6.42 -12.53 5.79
C ASP A 123 7.77 -13.12 5.30
N HIS A 124 8.85 -12.33 5.40
CA HIS A 124 10.17 -12.73 4.88
C HIS A 124 10.79 -13.93 5.62
N TYR A 125 10.75 -13.93 6.95
CA TYR A 125 11.30 -15.00 7.80
C TYR A 125 10.23 -15.86 8.45
N VAL A 126 8.96 -15.43 8.41
CA VAL A 126 7.81 -16.11 9.00
C VAL A 126 6.67 -16.12 8.01
N ASP A 127 6.46 -17.26 7.36
CA ASP A 127 5.43 -17.41 6.33
C ASP A 127 4.05 -16.96 6.83
N GLY A 128 3.41 -16.07 6.05
CA GLY A 128 2.07 -15.56 6.33
C GLY A 128 1.97 -14.57 7.49
N GLN A 129 3.09 -14.13 8.08
CA GLN A 129 3.07 -13.08 9.08
C GLN A 129 2.68 -11.75 8.43
N THR A 130 1.76 -11.02 9.04
CA THR A 130 1.32 -9.71 8.55
C THR A 130 1.23 -8.70 9.68
N CYS A 131 1.43 -7.42 9.35
CA CYS A 131 1.18 -6.30 10.23
C CYS A 131 -0.25 -5.78 9.95
N PHE A 132 -1.21 -6.18 10.77
CA PHE A 132 -2.64 -5.83 10.62
C PHE A 132 -3.22 -6.15 9.22
N GLY A 133 -2.68 -7.18 8.55
CA GLY A 133 -3.09 -7.59 7.22
C GLY A 133 -2.19 -7.10 6.08
N LEU A 134 -1.13 -6.34 6.37
CA LEU A 134 -0.10 -5.97 5.41
C LEU A 134 1.14 -6.85 5.57
N ASP A 135 1.67 -7.35 4.48
CA ASP A 135 2.94 -8.10 4.42
C ASP A 135 4.17 -7.18 4.42
N LYS A 136 4.00 -5.91 4.07
CA LYS A 136 5.09 -4.91 3.92
C LYS A 136 4.67 -3.51 4.35
N LEU A 137 5.63 -2.76 4.87
CA LEU A 137 5.56 -1.32 5.17
C LEU A 137 6.75 -0.58 4.55
#